data_373dad0fe336373c6bc9499b1e5fac3c
#
_entry.id   373dad0fe336373c6bc9499b1e5fac3c
#
_cell.length_a   1.000
_cell.length_b   1.000
_cell.length_c   1.000
_cell.angle_alpha   90.00
_cell.angle_beta   90.00
_cell.angle_gamma   90.00
#
_symmetry.space_group_name_H-M   'P 1'
#
loop_
_entity.id
_entity.type
_entity.pdbx_description
1 polymer ?
#
loop_
_entity_poly.entity_id
_entity_poly.type
_entity_poly.pdbx_seq_one_letter_code
_entity_poly.pdbx_strand_id
1 'polypeptide(L)'
;MAKKTPLQPLDSISMTDRVENILRKYFEDNAFQPGDALPGEVEIAEKLEVSRNVVREALSRLRMLGIVESRTRRGMIMAKPDVLGGFERVLNPYILGDKTLKDIFEMRLILEMGMAEFLMARKTKKGVLELEKIVAEQKSIITPTKEEEIRFHTKLYEMTGNDTFKRFQKMLFPIFDHVFTEYRNGRSMSPPPGHIHHDGLVQVLKEGSAADFRNAMEIHLGPYFKMIEV
;
A
#
# COMPACT_ATOMS: atom_id res chain seq x y z
N MET A 1 1.07 -22.72 38.25
CA MET A 1 1.53 -21.82 37.17
C MET A 1 3.03 -21.64 37.29
N ALA A 2 3.82 -22.16 36.36
CA ALA A 2 5.29 -22.01 36.38
C ALA A 2 5.63 -20.53 36.08
N LYS A 3 6.38 -19.88 36.97
CA LYS A 3 6.94 -18.54 36.76
C LYS A 3 7.92 -18.61 35.58
N LYS A 4 7.56 -17.98 34.44
CA LYS A 4 8.50 -17.81 33.32
C LYS A 4 9.59 -16.84 33.76
N THR A 5 10.84 -17.26 33.71
CA THR A 5 12.00 -16.39 33.94
C THR A 5 12.03 -15.33 32.85
N PRO A 6 12.09 -14.02 33.18
CA PRO A 6 12.17 -12.99 32.16
C PRO A 6 13.50 -13.09 31.40
N LEU A 7 13.45 -12.95 30.05
CA LEU A 7 14.63 -12.75 29.24
C LEU A 7 15.26 -11.40 29.62
N GLN A 8 16.57 -11.39 29.85
CA GLN A 8 17.29 -10.14 30.08
C GLN A 8 17.72 -9.55 28.73
N PRO A 9 17.62 -8.22 28.55
CA PRO A 9 18.06 -7.59 27.32
C PRO A 9 19.57 -7.71 27.12
N LEU A 10 20.00 -7.95 25.88
CA LEU A 10 21.40 -7.84 25.50
C LEU A 10 21.75 -6.36 25.32
N ASP A 11 22.60 -5.82 26.15
CA ASP A 11 22.99 -4.39 26.15
C ASP A 11 23.96 -4.00 25.00
N SER A 12 24.21 -4.85 24.01
CA SER A 12 25.13 -4.55 22.93
C SER A 12 24.47 -4.70 21.56
N ILE A 13 24.65 -3.67 20.72
CA ILE A 13 24.34 -3.73 19.28
C ILE A 13 25.12 -4.91 18.69
N SER A 14 24.42 -5.84 18.02
CA SER A 14 25.05 -7.02 17.45
C SER A 14 26.06 -6.64 16.35
N MET A 15 27.04 -7.51 16.10
CA MET A 15 28.01 -7.29 15.01
C MET A 15 27.29 -7.17 13.66
N THR A 16 26.22 -7.91 13.46
CA THR A 16 25.37 -7.82 12.26
C THR A 16 24.73 -6.45 12.11
N ASP A 17 24.18 -5.88 13.19
CA ASP A 17 23.58 -4.53 13.15
C ASP A 17 24.63 -3.45 12.85
N ARG A 18 25.82 -3.61 13.39
CA ARG A 18 26.95 -2.69 13.09
C ARG A 18 27.32 -2.75 11.62
N VAL A 19 27.46 -3.94 11.05
CA VAL A 19 27.77 -4.13 9.63
C VAL A 19 26.65 -3.58 8.75
N GLU A 20 25.39 -3.84 9.10
CA GLU A 20 24.24 -3.28 8.37
C GLU A 20 24.29 -1.74 8.33
N ASN A 21 24.52 -1.10 9.48
CA ASN A 21 24.62 0.37 9.57
C ASN A 21 25.81 0.94 8.78
N ILE A 22 26.97 0.25 8.83
CA ILE A 22 28.16 0.65 8.05
C ILE A 22 27.85 0.54 6.55
N LEU A 23 27.18 -0.52 6.10
CA LEU A 23 26.84 -0.69 4.69
C LEU A 23 25.82 0.36 4.22
N ARG A 24 24.81 0.68 5.02
CA ARG A 24 23.87 1.76 4.70
C ARG A 24 24.59 3.08 4.50
N LYS A 25 25.44 3.44 5.47
CA LYS A 25 26.21 4.66 5.37
C LYS A 25 27.18 4.65 4.18
N TYR A 26 27.83 3.53 3.91
CA TYR A 26 28.70 3.37 2.75
C TYR A 26 27.95 3.59 1.43
N PHE A 27 26.70 3.10 1.32
CA PHE A 27 25.87 3.31 0.14
C PHE A 27 25.46 4.77 -0.03
N GLU A 28 25.14 5.45 1.07
CA GLU A 28 24.82 6.89 1.07
C GLU A 28 26.03 7.75 0.71
N ASP A 29 27.15 7.54 1.40
CA ASP A 29 28.38 8.35 1.22
C ASP A 29 28.94 8.23 -0.21
N ASN A 30 28.75 7.10 -0.87
CA ASN A 30 29.17 6.86 -2.25
C ASN A 30 28.07 7.13 -3.30
N ALA A 31 26.90 7.60 -2.87
CA ALA A 31 25.77 7.96 -3.73
C ALA A 31 25.38 6.87 -4.75
N PHE A 32 25.39 5.59 -4.33
CA PHE A 32 25.02 4.47 -5.19
C PHE A 32 23.61 4.65 -5.75
N GLN A 33 23.47 4.42 -7.04
CA GLN A 33 22.20 4.50 -7.74
C GLN A 33 21.61 3.09 -7.99
N PRO A 34 20.27 2.97 -8.14
CA PRO A 34 19.64 1.71 -8.50
C PRO A 34 20.28 1.08 -9.75
N GLY A 35 20.76 -0.14 -9.61
CA GLY A 35 21.45 -0.90 -10.68
C GLY A 35 22.96 -0.88 -10.59
N ASP A 36 23.56 -0.04 -9.74
CA ASP A 36 25.00 -0.02 -9.51
C ASP A 36 25.50 -1.31 -8.86
N ALA A 37 26.64 -1.79 -9.32
CA ALA A 37 27.28 -2.98 -8.76
C ALA A 37 27.84 -2.68 -7.36
N LEU A 38 27.56 -3.56 -6.42
CA LEU A 38 28.04 -3.46 -5.03
C LEU A 38 29.18 -4.46 -4.79
N PRO A 39 30.06 -4.16 -3.82
CA PRO A 39 31.10 -5.11 -3.39
C PRO A 39 30.51 -6.46 -2.98
N GLY A 40 31.23 -7.56 -3.27
CA GLY A 40 30.79 -8.90 -2.92
C GLY A 40 30.93 -9.21 -1.42
N GLU A 41 30.23 -10.26 -0.95
CA GLU A 41 30.26 -10.68 0.47
C GLU A 41 31.67 -10.91 0.99
N VAL A 42 32.57 -11.47 0.16
CA VAL A 42 33.96 -11.74 0.52
C VAL A 42 34.75 -10.44 0.68
N GLU A 43 34.65 -9.56 -0.28
CA GLU A 43 35.31 -8.25 -0.25
C GLU A 43 34.87 -7.41 0.95
N ILE A 44 33.58 -7.40 1.25
CA ILE A 44 33.03 -6.69 2.42
C ILE A 44 33.58 -7.28 3.72
N ALA A 45 33.61 -8.63 3.83
CA ALA A 45 34.10 -9.31 5.02
C ALA A 45 35.58 -9.03 5.28
N GLU A 46 36.40 -9.01 4.23
CA GLU A 46 37.81 -8.67 4.31
C GLU A 46 38.03 -7.21 4.72
N LYS A 47 37.32 -6.27 4.08
CA LYS A 47 37.45 -4.84 4.39
C LYS A 47 36.97 -4.45 5.79
N LEU A 48 35.97 -5.14 6.32
CA LEU A 48 35.42 -4.88 7.65
C LEU A 48 36.03 -5.77 8.75
N GLU A 49 36.92 -6.67 8.39
CA GLU A 49 37.59 -7.62 9.32
C GLU A 49 36.57 -8.44 10.14
N VAL A 50 35.47 -8.86 9.50
CA VAL A 50 34.42 -9.67 10.11
C VAL A 50 34.20 -10.99 9.37
N SER A 51 33.49 -11.92 10.00
CA SER A 51 33.17 -13.19 9.36
C SER A 51 32.18 -13.02 8.19
N ARG A 52 32.31 -13.82 7.14
CA ARG A 52 31.39 -13.87 6.01
C ARG A 52 29.94 -14.11 6.44
N ASN A 53 29.72 -14.85 7.53
CA ASN A 53 28.37 -15.11 8.03
C ASN A 53 27.69 -13.85 8.55
N VAL A 54 28.43 -12.98 9.26
CA VAL A 54 27.91 -11.69 9.74
C VAL A 54 27.54 -10.80 8.55
N VAL A 55 28.42 -10.71 7.53
CA VAL A 55 28.13 -9.94 6.31
C VAL A 55 26.93 -10.49 5.58
N ARG A 56 26.84 -11.81 5.41
CA ARG A 56 25.71 -12.46 4.73
C ARG A 56 24.39 -12.19 5.42
N GLU A 57 24.37 -12.20 6.75
CA GLU A 57 23.17 -11.90 7.54
C GLU A 57 22.77 -10.42 7.38
N ALA A 58 23.71 -9.47 7.49
CA ALA A 58 23.45 -8.05 7.28
C ALA A 58 22.90 -7.78 5.86
N LEU A 59 23.54 -8.37 4.84
CA LEU A 59 23.07 -8.26 3.45
C LEU A 59 21.71 -8.94 3.23
N SER A 60 21.41 -10.02 3.94
CA SER A 60 20.08 -10.65 3.88
C SER A 60 19.00 -9.73 4.41
N ARG A 61 19.27 -8.99 5.48
CA ARG A 61 18.34 -7.98 6.01
C ARG A 61 18.15 -6.82 5.01
N LEU A 62 19.24 -6.32 4.42
CA LEU A 62 19.16 -5.28 3.38
C LEU A 62 18.40 -5.76 2.14
N ARG A 63 18.51 -7.05 1.76
CA ARG A 63 17.69 -7.64 0.68
C ARG A 63 16.21 -7.74 1.06
N MET A 64 15.89 -8.12 2.28
CA MET A 64 14.49 -8.14 2.77
C MET A 64 13.85 -6.75 2.74
N LEU A 65 14.66 -5.71 2.98
CA LEU A 65 14.22 -4.31 2.91
C LEU A 65 14.22 -3.75 1.48
N GLY A 66 14.62 -4.56 0.47
CA GLY A 66 14.67 -4.12 -0.92
C GLY A 66 15.72 -3.04 -1.20
N ILE A 67 16.77 -2.94 -0.38
CA ILE A 67 17.88 -2.00 -0.57
C ILE A 67 18.92 -2.57 -1.52
N VAL A 68 19.17 -3.88 -1.43
CA VAL A 68 20.09 -4.60 -2.31
C VAL A 68 19.40 -5.81 -2.93
N GLU A 69 19.83 -6.20 -4.12
CA GLU A 69 19.37 -7.42 -4.79
C GLU A 69 20.56 -8.20 -5.41
N SER A 70 20.39 -9.53 -5.52
CA SER A 70 21.37 -10.37 -6.21
C SER A 70 20.85 -10.72 -7.61
N ARG A 71 21.64 -10.43 -8.63
CA ARG A 71 21.31 -10.77 -10.02
C ARG A 71 22.30 -11.77 -10.61
N THR A 72 21.77 -12.77 -11.29
CA THR A 72 22.59 -13.73 -12.03
C THR A 72 23.54 -13.01 -12.96
N ARG A 73 24.82 -13.35 -12.94
CA ARG A 73 25.94 -12.78 -13.74
C ARG A 73 26.33 -11.32 -13.40
N ARG A 74 25.57 -10.57 -12.59
CA ARG A 74 25.91 -9.20 -12.17
C ARG A 74 26.35 -9.11 -10.72
N GLY A 75 26.18 -10.20 -9.93
CA GLY A 75 26.44 -10.18 -8.51
C GLY A 75 25.41 -9.40 -7.73
N MET A 76 25.85 -8.71 -6.69
CA MET A 76 25.02 -7.87 -5.85
C MET A 76 24.97 -6.45 -6.43
N ILE A 77 23.78 -5.90 -6.49
CA ILE A 77 23.54 -4.54 -7.00
C ILE A 77 22.66 -3.76 -6.06
N MET A 78 22.73 -2.42 -6.12
CA MET A 78 21.77 -1.55 -5.49
C MET A 78 20.38 -1.79 -6.09
N ALA A 79 19.40 -2.10 -5.25
CA ALA A 79 18.04 -2.33 -5.72
C ALA A 79 17.34 -1.00 -6.06
N LYS A 80 16.34 -1.06 -6.95
CA LYS A 80 15.40 0.05 -7.10
C LYS A 80 14.53 0.08 -5.83
N PRO A 81 14.47 1.22 -5.11
CA PRO A 81 13.69 1.29 -3.87
C PRO A 81 12.24 0.84 -4.08
N ASP A 82 11.85 -0.17 -3.34
CA ASP A 82 10.48 -0.65 -3.26
C ASP A 82 9.88 -0.29 -1.90
N VAL A 83 9.36 0.93 -1.82
CA VAL A 83 8.81 1.52 -0.58
C VAL A 83 7.69 0.67 0.02
N LEU A 84 6.96 -0.07 -0.80
CA LEU A 84 5.78 -0.83 -0.39
C LEU A 84 6.01 -2.34 -0.26
N GLY A 85 7.10 -2.88 -0.82
CA GLY A 85 7.34 -4.33 -0.88
C GLY A 85 7.48 -5.01 0.48
N GLY A 86 7.92 -4.27 1.50
CA GLY A 86 7.96 -4.76 2.88
C GLY A 86 6.57 -4.95 3.48
N PHE A 87 5.62 -4.08 3.15
CA PHE A 87 4.26 -4.12 3.68
C PHE A 87 3.43 -5.26 3.07
N GLU A 88 3.61 -5.58 1.78
CA GLU A 88 2.87 -6.66 1.11
C GLU A 88 2.97 -8.01 1.86
N ARG A 89 4.09 -8.26 2.52
CA ARG A 89 4.34 -9.54 3.23
C ARG A 89 3.58 -9.67 4.54
N VAL A 90 3.21 -8.56 5.18
CA VAL A 90 2.53 -8.54 6.48
C VAL A 90 1.04 -8.21 6.36
N LEU A 91 0.58 -7.73 5.20
CA LEU A 91 -0.81 -7.39 4.93
C LEU A 91 -1.64 -8.63 4.58
N ASN A 92 -1.78 -9.53 5.55
CA ASN A 92 -2.63 -10.71 5.43
C ASN A 92 -3.80 -10.58 6.41
N PRO A 93 -5.08 -10.51 5.95
CA PRO A 93 -6.23 -10.32 6.81
C PRO A 93 -6.37 -11.40 7.89
N TYR A 94 -5.90 -12.62 7.65
CA TYR A 94 -5.94 -13.71 8.64
C TYR A 94 -4.88 -13.60 9.76
N ILE A 95 -3.89 -12.72 9.61
CA ILE A 95 -2.83 -12.48 10.61
C ILE A 95 -3.14 -11.20 11.40
N LEU A 96 -3.81 -10.25 10.77
CA LEU A 96 -4.16 -8.97 11.37
C LEU A 96 -5.42 -9.13 12.25
N GLY A 97 -5.39 -8.56 13.45
CA GLY A 97 -6.58 -8.53 14.30
C GLY A 97 -7.64 -7.55 13.80
N ASP A 98 -8.91 -7.76 14.18
CA ASP A 98 -10.09 -7.01 13.74
C ASP A 98 -9.92 -5.49 13.83
N LYS A 99 -9.30 -5.01 14.91
CA LYS A 99 -9.03 -3.57 15.09
C LYS A 99 -8.13 -3.05 13.97
N THR A 100 -7.03 -3.75 13.68
CA THR A 100 -6.09 -3.34 12.62
C THR A 100 -6.75 -3.37 11.24
N LEU A 101 -7.62 -4.35 10.99
CA LEU A 101 -8.37 -4.44 9.73
C LEU A 101 -9.32 -3.24 9.57
N LYS A 102 -10.01 -2.84 10.64
CA LYS A 102 -10.85 -1.63 10.66
C LYS A 102 -10.01 -0.36 10.44
N ASP A 103 -8.90 -0.20 11.16
CA ASP A 103 -8.01 0.95 11.02
C ASP A 103 -7.48 1.10 9.57
N ILE A 104 -7.15 -0.01 8.92
CA ILE A 104 -6.72 -0.02 7.50
C ILE A 104 -7.89 0.32 6.56
N PHE A 105 -9.08 -0.17 6.85
CA PHE A 105 -10.26 0.19 6.08
C PHE A 105 -10.60 1.69 6.21
N GLU A 106 -10.49 2.25 7.40
CA GLU A 106 -10.61 3.69 7.65
C GLU A 106 -9.59 4.50 6.84
N MET A 107 -8.33 4.05 6.78
CA MET A 107 -7.32 4.66 5.90
C MET A 107 -7.78 4.74 4.44
N ARG A 108 -8.47 3.73 3.92
CA ARG A 108 -9.05 3.78 2.57
C ARG A 108 -10.00 4.96 2.42
N LEU A 109 -10.95 5.14 3.38
CA LEU A 109 -11.92 6.23 3.33
C LEU A 109 -11.24 7.59 3.36
N ILE A 110 -10.24 7.77 4.23
CA ILE A 110 -9.43 8.99 4.33
C ILE A 110 -8.73 9.28 2.99
N LEU A 111 -8.11 8.27 2.38
CA LEU A 111 -7.38 8.41 1.12
C LEU A 111 -8.31 8.72 -0.06
N GLU A 112 -9.48 8.10 -0.11
CA GLU A 112 -10.46 8.34 -1.17
C GLU A 112 -11.05 9.74 -1.10
N MET A 113 -11.32 10.25 0.08
CA MET A 113 -11.73 11.64 0.27
C MET A 113 -10.61 12.63 -0.06
N GLY A 114 -9.35 12.29 0.28
CA GLY A 114 -8.17 13.13 0.06
C GLY A 114 -7.71 13.25 -1.38
N MET A 115 -8.16 12.38 -2.31
CA MET A 115 -7.64 12.39 -3.69
C MET A 115 -8.28 13.42 -4.61
N ALA A 116 -9.33 14.11 -4.19
CA ALA A 116 -10.14 14.98 -5.04
C ALA A 116 -9.33 16.03 -5.83
N GLU A 117 -8.42 16.75 -5.17
CA GLU A 117 -7.58 17.78 -5.80
C GLU A 117 -6.67 17.19 -6.88
N PHE A 118 -6.00 16.04 -6.56
CA PHE A 118 -5.10 15.39 -7.50
C PHE A 118 -5.85 14.82 -8.69
N LEU A 119 -7.03 14.24 -8.45
CA LEU A 119 -7.88 13.68 -9.47
C LEU A 119 -8.36 14.76 -10.43
N MET A 120 -8.88 15.88 -9.90
CA MET A 120 -9.37 17.00 -10.72
C MET A 120 -8.26 17.67 -11.53
N ALA A 121 -7.07 17.85 -10.93
CA ALA A 121 -5.92 18.44 -11.62
C ALA A 121 -5.35 17.55 -12.74
N ARG A 122 -5.51 16.22 -12.64
CA ARG A 122 -4.86 15.24 -13.53
C ARG A 122 -5.83 14.42 -14.39
N LYS A 123 -7.14 14.61 -14.23
CA LYS A 123 -8.14 13.92 -15.03
C LYS A 123 -7.92 14.22 -16.53
N THR A 124 -8.00 13.18 -17.35
CA THR A 124 -7.95 13.30 -18.80
C THR A 124 -9.30 12.92 -19.40
N LYS A 125 -9.61 13.44 -20.61
CA LYS A 125 -10.81 13.01 -21.35
C LYS A 125 -10.88 11.50 -21.51
N LYS A 126 -9.75 10.86 -21.82
CA LYS A 126 -9.65 9.41 -21.95
C LYS A 126 -9.99 8.70 -20.63
N GLY A 127 -9.41 9.14 -19.51
CA GLY A 127 -9.66 8.56 -18.19
C GLY A 127 -11.12 8.65 -17.77
N VAL A 128 -11.77 9.78 -18.02
CA VAL A 128 -13.19 9.97 -17.75
C VAL A 128 -14.07 9.04 -18.62
N LEU A 129 -13.79 8.93 -19.92
CA LEU A 129 -14.50 7.99 -20.81
C LEU A 129 -14.34 6.52 -20.39
N GLU A 130 -13.15 6.14 -19.93
CA GLU A 130 -12.92 4.79 -19.39
C GLU A 130 -13.73 4.57 -18.10
N LEU A 131 -13.84 5.57 -17.24
CA LEU A 131 -14.65 5.51 -16.02
C LEU A 131 -16.16 5.40 -16.34
N GLU A 132 -16.66 6.21 -17.29
CA GLU A 132 -18.03 6.12 -17.80
C GLU A 132 -18.34 4.70 -18.32
N LYS A 133 -17.42 4.11 -19.07
CA LYS A 133 -17.54 2.74 -19.57
C LYS A 133 -17.62 1.72 -18.44
N ILE A 134 -16.78 1.88 -17.40
CA ILE A 134 -16.82 1.01 -16.22
C ILE A 134 -18.19 1.07 -15.56
N VAL A 135 -18.77 2.26 -15.40
CA VAL A 135 -20.10 2.44 -14.80
C VAL A 135 -21.21 1.85 -15.69
N ALA A 136 -21.13 2.06 -17.02
CA ALA A 136 -22.12 1.52 -17.97
C ALA A 136 -22.12 -0.02 -18.03
N GLU A 137 -21.02 -0.68 -17.67
CA GLU A 137 -20.88 -2.13 -17.62
C GLU A 137 -21.36 -2.73 -16.29
N GLN A 138 -21.70 -1.92 -15.28
CA GLN A 138 -22.22 -2.39 -13.99
C GLN A 138 -23.61 -3.01 -14.16
N LYS A 139 -23.85 -4.15 -13.49
CA LYS A 139 -25.12 -4.85 -13.50
C LYS A 139 -26.22 -4.07 -12.75
N SER A 140 -25.82 -3.34 -11.72
CA SER A 140 -26.69 -2.48 -10.94
C SER A 140 -25.90 -1.26 -10.45
N ILE A 141 -26.43 -0.07 -10.71
CA ILE A 141 -25.86 1.19 -10.19
C ILE A 141 -26.13 1.30 -8.68
N ILE A 142 -27.28 0.80 -8.22
CA ILE A 142 -27.70 0.93 -6.82
C ILE A 142 -26.94 -0.04 -5.91
N THR A 143 -26.66 -1.24 -6.40
CA THR A 143 -25.98 -2.30 -5.66
C THR A 143 -24.90 -2.95 -6.52
N PRO A 144 -23.80 -2.24 -6.76
CA PRO A 144 -22.70 -2.81 -7.53
C PRO A 144 -22.13 -4.04 -6.83
N THR A 145 -21.62 -4.97 -7.61
CA THR A 145 -20.88 -6.11 -7.08
C THR A 145 -19.56 -5.64 -6.48
N LYS A 146 -18.94 -6.47 -5.66
CA LYS A 146 -17.65 -6.21 -5.09
C LYS A 146 -16.57 -5.93 -6.17
N GLU A 147 -16.57 -6.70 -7.23
CA GLU A 147 -15.66 -6.56 -8.36
C GLU A 147 -15.86 -5.21 -9.10
N GLU A 148 -17.12 -4.79 -9.22
CA GLU A 148 -17.48 -3.49 -9.83
C GLU A 148 -17.03 -2.31 -8.97
N GLU A 149 -17.25 -2.39 -7.64
CA GLU A 149 -16.73 -1.43 -6.65
C GLU A 149 -15.21 -1.27 -6.78
N ILE A 150 -14.50 -2.38 -6.73
CA ILE A 150 -13.05 -2.41 -6.83
C ILE A 150 -12.57 -1.80 -8.14
N ARG A 151 -13.19 -2.18 -9.26
CA ARG A 151 -12.81 -1.72 -10.58
C ARG A 151 -12.99 -0.22 -10.72
N PHE A 152 -14.10 0.32 -10.22
CA PHE A 152 -14.41 1.73 -10.23
C PHE A 152 -13.38 2.54 -9.40
N HIS A 153 -13.23 2.19 -8.14
CA HIS A 153 -12.30 2.89 -7.24
C HIS A 153 -10.84 2.75 -7.69
N THR A 154 -10.41 1.56 -8.17
CA THR A 154 -9.06 1.39 -8.75
C THR A 154 -8.81 2.35 -9.90
N LYS A 155 -9.82 2.62 -10.74
CA LYS A 155 -9.71 3.58 -11.84
C LYS A 155 -9.53 5.01 -11.34
N LEU A 156 -10.23 5.39 -10.27
CA LEU A 156 -10.02 6.71 -9.64
C LEU A 156 -8.59 6.87 -9.12
N TYR A 157 -8.05 5.86 -8.43
CA TYR A 157 -6.65 5.87 -7.96
C TYR A 157 -5.66 5.99 -9.12
N GLU A 158 -5.90 5.27 -10.22
CA GLU A 158 -5.07 5.36 -11.43
C GLU A 158 -5.07 6.77 -12.03
N MET A 159 -6.24 7.41 -12.09
CA MET A 159 -6.40 8.75 -12.65
C MET A 159 -5.72 9.84 -11.83
N THR A 160 -5.37 9.59 -10.55
CA THR A 160 -4.52 10.51 -9.78
C THR A 160 -3.10 10.63 -10.35
N GLY A 161 -2.66 9.70 -11.21
CA GLY A 161 -1.31 9.65 -11.77
C GLY A 161 -0.21 9.40 -10.74
N ASN A 162 -0.55 8.91 -9.54
CA ASN A 162 0.40 8.56 -8.49
C ASN A 162 0.55 7.02 -8.43
N ASP A 163 1.62 6.50 -9.04
CA ASP A 163 1.86 5.06 -9.12
C ASP A 163 2.06 4.40 -7.75
N THR A 164 2.66 5.10 -6.80
CA THR A 164 2.82 4.62 -5.42
C THR A 164 1.45 4.49 -4.74
N PHE A 165 0.58 5.49 -4.92
CA PHE A 165 -0.78 5.48 -4.39
C PHE A 165 -1.63 4.35 -4.99
N LYS A 166 -1.56 4.19 -6.31
CA LYS A 166 -2.21 3.07 -7.04
C LYS A 166 -1.74 1.71 -6.53
N ARG A 167 -0.42 1.55 -6.31
CA ARG A 167 0.15 0.31 -5.79
C ARG A 167 -0.25 0.07 -4.33
N PHE A 168 -0.28 1.11 -3.51
CA PHE A 168 -0.72 1.04 -2.12
C PHE A 168 -2.17 0.55 -2.03
N GLN A 169 -3.08 1.10 -2.84
CA GLN A 169 -4.47 0.64 -2.91
C GLN A 169 -4.57 -0.85 -3.28
N LYS A 170 -3.82 -1.30 -4.30
CA LYS A 170 -3.81 -2.72 -4.70
C LYS A 170 -3.32 -3.63 -3.58
N MET A 171 -2.35 -3.20 -2.82
CA MET A 171 -1.78 -3.94 -1.70
C MET A 171 -2.78 -4.08 -0.54
N LEU A 172 -3.61 -3.07 -0.30
CA LEU A 172 -4.66 -3.10 0.73
C LEU A 172 -5.92 -3.87 0.30
N PHE A 173 -6.01 -4.25 -0.97
CA PHE A 173 -7.16 -4.90 -1.55
C PHE A 173 -7.63 -6.17 -0.80
N PRO A 174 -6.76 -7.13 -0.40
CA PRO A 174 -7.19 -8.31 0.34
C PRO A 174 -7.86 -7.98 1.68
N ILE A 175 -7.48 -6.86 2.30
CA ILE A 175 -8.06 -6.38 3.56
C ILE A 175 -9.43 -5.78 3.31
N PHE A 176 -9.57 -4.94 2.28
CA PHE A 176 -10.86 -4.37 1.90
C PHE A 176 -11.85 -5.47 1.52
N ASP A 177 -11.39 -6.47 0.79
CA ASP A 177 -12.18 -7.65 0.41
C ASP A 177 -12.68 -8.42 1.64
N HIS A 178 -11.82 -8.66 2.59
CA HIS A 178 -12.15 -9.37 3.83
C HIS A 178 -13.16 -8.57 4.66
N VAL A 179 -12.86 -7.31 4.96
CA VAL A 179 -13.74 -6.43 5.75
C VAL A 179 -15.09 -6.27 5.07
N PHE A 180 -15.12 -6.03 3.76
CA PHE A 180 -16.35 -5.89 2.99
C PHE A 180 -17.22 -7.16 3.03
N THR A 181 -16.60 -8.34 2.96
CA THR A 181 -17.29 -9.62 3.01
C THR A 181 -17.88 -9.89 4.40
N GLU A 182 -17.11 -9.68 5.45
CA GLU A 182 -17.54 -9.87 6.84
C GLU A 182 -18.70 -8.94 7.21
N TYR A 183 -18.63 -7.68 6.78
CA TYR A 183 -19.70 -6.72 7.06
C TYR A 183 -20.97 -6.93 6.24
N ARG A 184 -20.87 -7.48 5.03
CA ARG A 184 -22.04 -7.85 4.22
C ARG A 184 -22.77 -9.10 4.71
N ASN A 185 -22.09 -9.97 5.45
CA ASN A 185 -22.69 -11.18 5.99
C ASN A 185 -23.87 -10.85 6.93
N GLY A 186 -25.07 -10.86 6.37
CA GLY A 186 -26.34 -10.67 7.10
C GLY A 186 -26.87 -9.23 7.17
N ARG A 187 -26.25 -8.24 6.51
CA ARG A 187 -26.74 -6.86 6.48
C ARG A 187 -27.06 -6.43 5.04
N SER A 188 -28.32 -6.04 4.81
CA SER A 188 -28.68 -5.33 3.56
C SER A 188 -28.10 -3.92 3.65
N MET A 189 -27.12 -3.60 2.83
CA MET A 189 -26.61 -2.23 2.68
C MET A 189 -27.43 -1.51 1.59
N SER A 190 -28.70 -1.24 1.88
CA SER A 190 -29.46 -0.32 1.01
C SER A 190 -28.89 1.09 1.23
N PRO A 191 -28.47 1.77 0.17
CA PRO A 191 -27.95 3.13 0.29
C PRO A 191 -29.06 4.05 0.85
N PRO A 192 -28.69 5.02 1.70
CA PRO A 192 -29.63 5.96 2.27
C PRO A 192 -30.22 6.89 1.17
N PRO A 193 -31.39 7.53 1.41
CA PRO A 193 -31.90 8.56 0.53
C PRO A 193 -30.84 9.64 0.26
N GLY A 194 -30.71 10.04 -1.00
CA GLY A 194 -29.71 11.04 -1.41
C GLY A 194 -28.28 10.48 -1.59
N HIS A 195 -28.09 9.17 -1.51
CA HIS A 195 -26.81 8.55 -1.81
C HIS A 195 -26.34 8.84 -3.23
N ILE A 196 -25.07 9.17 -3.39
CA ILE A 196 -24.43 9.36 -4.69
C ILE A 196 -23.81 8.06 -5.13
N HIS A 197 -24.28 7.52 -6.24
CA HIS A 197 -23.74 6.33 -6.87
C HIS A 197 -22.55 6.64 -7.80
N HIS A 198 -21.96 5.63 -8.41
CA HIS A 198 -20.80 5.78 -9.28
C HIS A 198 -21.05 6.71 -10.48
N ASP A 199 -22.23 6.67 -11.07
CA ASP A 199 -22.63 7.58 -12.16
C ASP A 199 -22.68 9.04 -11.71
N GLY A 200 -23.18 9.30 -10.51
CA GLY A 200 -23.18 10.64 -9.90
C GLY A 200 -21.75 11.15 -9.64
N LEU A 201 -20.85 10.30 -9.15
CA LEU A 201 -19.43 10.65 -9.00
C LEU A 201 -18.78 10.99 -10.34
N VAL A 202 -19.09 10.24 -11.40
CA VAL A 202 -18.57 10.53 -12.75
C VAL A 202 -19.08 11.87 -13.25
N GLN A 203 -20.38 12.17 -13.03
CA GLN A 203 -20.94 13.45 -13.44
C GLN A 203 -20.27 14.63 -12.73
N VAL A 204 -20.08 14.53 -11.41
CA VAL A 204 -19.37 15.56 -10.64
C VAL A 204 -17.91 15.68 -11.08
N LEU A 205 -17.26 14.57 -11.40
CA LEU A 205 -15.90 14.60 -11.92
C LEU A 205 -15.80 15.32 -13.27
N LYS A 206 -16.82 15.24 -14.11
CA LYS A 206 -16.87 15.92 -15.42
C LYS A 206 -17.06 17.43 -15.28
N GLU A 207 -18.02 17.84 -14.49
CA GLU A 207 -18.60 19.19 -14.49
C GLU A 207 -18.32 20.01 -13.23
N GLY A 208 -18.01 19.32 -12.11
CA GLY A 208 -17.82 19.96 -10.81
C GLY A 208 -16.37 20.37 -10.52
N SER A 209 -16.21 20.95 -9.35
CA SER A 209 -14.92 21.30 -8.76
C SER A 209 -14.37 20.17 -7.87
N ALA A 210 -13.15 20.33 -7.37
CA ALA A 210 -12.57 19.40 -6.39
C ALA A 210 -13.39 19.37 -5.08
N ALA A 211 -13.95 20.49 -4.66
CA ALA A 211 -14.81 20.57 -3.49
C ALA A 211 -16.12 19.80 -3.71
N ASP A 212 -16.74 19.94 -4.90
CA ASP A 212 -17.95 19.19 -5.24
C ASP A 212 -17.67 17.67 -5.27
N PHE A 213 -16.54 17.28 -5.84
CA PHE A 213 -16.16 15.86 -5.89
C PHE A 213 -15.89 15.29 -4.50
N ARG A 214 -15.24 16.05 -3.60
CA ARG A 214 -15.02 15.64 -2.21
C ARG A 214 -16.34 15.43 -1.48
N ASN A 215 -17.28 16.38 -1.60
CA ASN A 215 -18.59 16.27 -0.98
C ASN A 215 -19.39 15.07 -1.55
N ALA A 216 -19.32 14.86 -2.87
CA ALA A 216 -19.97 13.72 -3.52
C ALA A 216 -19.36 12.39 -3.04
N MET A 217 -18.05 12.33 -2.89
CA MET A 217 -17.34 11.14 -2.38
C MET A 217 -17.69 10.86 -0.91
N GLU A 218 -17.80 11.89 -0.07
CA GLU A 218 -18.25 11.75 1.33
C GLU A 218 -19.66 11.11 1.41
N ILE A 219 -20.59 11.59 0.59
CA ILE A 219 -21.95 11.02 0.52
C ILE A 219 -21.91 9.58 -0.01
N HIS A 220 -21.09 9.31 -1.03
CA HIS A 220 -20.91 8.00 -1.61
C HIS A 220 -20.32 7.00 -0.59
N LEU A 221 -19.35 7.43 0.19
CA LEU A 221 -18.70 6.60 1.21
C LEU A 221 -19.52 6.51 2.52
N GLY A 222 -20.59 7.27 2.67
CA GLY A 222 -21.43 7.32 3.86
C GLY A 222 -21.84 5.98 4.45
N PRO A 223 -22.25 4.97 3.65
CA PRO A 223 -22.54 3.61 4.15
C PRO A 223 -21.33 2.94 4.80
N TYR A 224 -20.13 3.20 4.30
CA TYR A 224 -18.88 2.63 4.80
C TYR A 224 -18.43 3.29 6.12
N PHE A 225 -18.66 4.60 6.30
CA PHE A 225 -18.44 5.27 7.59
C PHE A 225 -19.30 4.66 8.70
N LYS A 226 -20.58 4.41 8.40
CA LYS A 226 -21.47 3.72 9.36
C LYS A 226 -21.02 2.30 9.67
N MET A 227 -20.32 1.66 8.75
CA MET A 227 -19.82 0.30 8.89
C MET A 227 -18.70 0.23 9.93
N ILE A 228 -17.87 1.25 10.05
CA ILE A 228 -16.76 1.34 11.01
C ILE A 228 -17.09 2.15 12.26
N GLU A 229 -18.38 2.55 12.42
CA GLU A 229 -18.86 3.29 13.60
C GLU A 229 -18.18 4.66 13.82
N VAL A 230 -17.95 5.40 12.72
CA VAL A 230 -17.50 6.80 12.75
C VAL A 230 -18.67 7.74 12.53
#